data_f47f5a5750b985cca6858e60cc4bff85
#
_entry.id   f47f5a5750b985cca6858e60cc4bff85
#
_cell.length_a   1.000
_cell.length_b   1.000
_cell.length_c   1.000
_cell.angle_alpha   90.00
_cell.angle_beta   90.00
_cell.angle_gamma   90.00
#
_symmetry.space_group_name_H-M   'P 1'
#
loop_
_entity.id
_entity.type
_entity.pdbx_description
1 polymer ?
#
loop_
_entity_poly.entity_id
_entity_poly.type
_entity_poly.pdbx_seq_one_letter_code
_entity_poly.pdbx_strand_id
1 'polypeptide(L)'
;MSLGACLAGWAVPALAALPDLAPLDRLLHRHVRAGEIHGVALNRVDYAAWGADSDHAAALAALENFDAGKLASHQEQLAFWINAYNLLAIQVVIEHRTQGSIRDAGGLFTPVWKIPAGRVGGREVTLDQIEHRILRPMGDPRIHMAIVCASVSCPDLRPEIYVPEQLEQQLDDQAQTFLANPKKGVVGDGNVRLSRIFDWFEDDFGGRAGVLAFVARYRGGNVRRVDGYFDYDWALNRQ
;
A
#
# COMPACT_ATOMS: atom_id res chain seq x y z
N MET A 1 43.26 28.99 38.80
CA MET A 1 42.52 29.20 37.53
C MET A 1 41.90 27.87 37.17
N SER A 2 40.58 27.72 37.39
CA SER A 2 39.84 26.47 37.12
C SER A 2 39.04 26.66 35.80
N LEU A 3 39.40 25.91 34.80
CA LEU A 3 38.67 25.87 33.54
C LEU A 3 37.42 24.96 33.69
N GLY A 4 36.24 25.56 33.73
CA GLY A 4 34.98 24.87 33.66
C GLY A 4 34.70 24.48 32.21
N ALA A 5 34.67 23.16 31.89
CA ALA A 5 34.23 22.65 30.61
C ALA A 5 32.69 22.63 30.56
N CYS A 6 32.10 23.50 29.73
CA CYS A 6 30.69 23.42 29.38
C CYS A 6 30.45 22.24 28.43
N LEU A 7 29.86 21.17 28.95
CA LEU A 7 29.31 20.10 28.12
C LEU A 7 28.01 20.59 27.50
N ALA A 8 28.05 20.98 26.24
CA ALA A 8 26.86 21.22 25.45
C ALA A 8 26.15 19.86 25.21
N GLY A 9 25.08 19.63 25.96
CA GLY A 9 24.19 18.50 25.74
C GLY A 9 23.48 18.67 24.39
N TRP A 10 23.78 17.81 23.45
CA TRP A 10 23.01 17.70 22.20
C TRP A 10 21.66 17.08 22.55
N ALA A 11 20.60 17.89 22.50
CA ALA A 11 19.24 17.39 22.59
C ALA A 11 19.00 16.54 21.34
N VAL A 12 18.88 15.25 21.50
CA VAL A 12 18.35 14.36 20.46
C VAL A 12 16.92 14.80 20.21
N PRO A 13 16.52 15.21 18.99
CA PRO A 13 15.15 15.55 18.72
C PRO A 13 14.29 14.32 19.09
N ALA A 14 13.26 14.55 19.89
CA ALA A 14 12.25 13.53 20.16
C ALA A 14 11.69 13.07 18.82
N LEU A 15 11.81 11.78 18.51
CA LEU A 15 11.12 11.18 17.37
C LEU A 15 9.65 11.60 17.47
N ALA A 16 9.13 12.19 16.40
CA ALA A 16 7.72 12.55 16.33
C ALA A 16 6.93 11.25 16.53
N ALA A 17 6.07 11.20 17.54
CA ALA A 17 5.29 10.01 17.81
C ALA A 17 4.38 9.74 16.61
N LEU A 18 4.53 8.58 15.97
CA LEU A 18 3.60 8.10 14.94
C LEU A 18 2.19 7.98 15.54
N PRO A 19 1.12 8.05 14.73
CA PRO A 19 -0.22 7.76 15.25
C PRO A 19 -0.28 6.33 15.80
N ASP A 20 -1.13 6.11 16.80
CA ASP A 20 -1.41 4.75 17.26
C ASP A 20 -2.18 3.95 16.19
N LEU A 21 -1.44 3.19 15.39
CA LEU A 21 -2.01 2.29 14.38
C LEU A 21 -2.23 0.85 14.90
N ALA A 22 -2.09 0.59 16.20
CA ALA A 22 -2.37 -0.73 16.77
C ALA A 22 -3.80 -1.23 16.48
N PRO A 23 -4.86 -0.39 16.44
CA PRO A 23 -6.17 -0.84 15.99
C PRO A 23 -6.15 -1.36 14.54
N LEU A 24 -5.46 -0.67 13.61
CA LEU A 24 -5.32 -1.14 12.23
C LEU A 24 -4.56 -2.47 12.16
N ASP A 25 -3.47 -2.60 12.90
CA ASP A 25 -2.68 -3.85 12.94
C ASP A 25 -3.53 -5.04 13.40
N ARG A 26 -4.32 -4.86 14.47
CA ARG A 26 -5.25 -5.90 14.93
C ARG A 26 -6.31 -6.26 13.90
N LEU A 27 -6.84 -5.29 13.15
CA LEU A 27 -7.81 -5.53 12.07
C LEU A 27 -7.18 -6.36 10.95
N LEU A 28 -5.98 -6.00 10.51
CA LEU A 28 -5.24 -6.75 9.50
C LEU A 28 -5.03 -8.20 9.93
N HIS A 29 -4.58 -8.42 11.17
CA HIS A 29 -4.39 -9.76 11.72
C HIS A 29 -5.67 -10.58 11.85
N ARG A 30 -6.82 -9.95 12.11
CA ARG A 30 -8.10 -10.65 12.29
C ARG A 30 -8.83 -10.95 10.99
N HIS A 31 -8.79 -10.03 10.04
CA HIS A 31 -9.69 -10.04 8.89
C HIS A 31 -8.99 -10.27 7.54
N VAL A 32 -7.65 -10.40 7.52
CA VAL A 32 -6.90 -10.75 6.31
C VAL A 32 -6.46 -12.20 6.38
N ARG A 33 -6.79 -13.00 5.39
CA ARG A 33 -6.48 -14.43 5.33
C ARG A 33 -6.06 -14.85 3.93
N ALA A 34 -5.03 -15.70 3.85
CA ALA A 34 -4.66 -16.34 2.61
C ALA A 34 -5.81 -17.18 2.04
N GLY A 35 -5.94 -17.17 0.73
CA GLY A 35 -6.96 -17.93 0.02
C GLY A 35 -6.77 -17.88 -1.48
N GLU A 36 -7.83 -18.17 -2.22
CA GLU A 36 -7.83 -18.19 -3.68
C GLU A 36 -9.14 -17.62 -4.22
N ILE A 37 -9.07 -16.85 -5.31
CA ILE A 37 -10.22 -16.34 -6.07
C ILE A 37 -9.85 -16.48 -7.55
N HIS A 38 -10.73 -17.06 -8.38
CA HIS A 38 -10.54 -17.28 -9.81
C HIS A 38 -9.22 -18.01 -10.17
N GLY A 39 -8.75 -18.89 -9.27
CA GLY A 39 -7.47 -19.60 -9.45
C GLY A 39 -6.24 -18.76 -9.13
N VAL A 40 -6.41 -17.56 -8.57
CA VAL A 40 -5.33 -16.67 -8.11
C VAL A 40 -5.17 -16.79 -6.60
N ALA A 41 -4.01 -17.20 -6.13
CA ALA A 41 -3.68 -17.17 -4.71
C ALA A 41 -3.49 -15.72 -4.26
N LEU A 42 -4.14 -15.31 -3.16
CA LEU A 42 -4.09 -13.95 -2.64
C LEU A 42 -4.53 -13.88 -1.19
N ASN A 43 -4.28 -12.74 -0.54
CA ASN A 43 -4.89 -12.41 0.75
C ASN A 43 -6.30 -11.85 0.54
N ARG A 44 -7.29 -12.54 1.12
CA ARG A 44 -8.70 -12.15 1.10
C ARG A 44 -9.04 -11.33 2.35
N VAL A 45 -9.96 -10.39 2.20
CA VAL A 45 -10.41 -9.50 3.27
C VAL A 45 -11.88 -9.80 3.63
N ASP A 46 -12.17 -9.98 4.92
CA ASP A 46 -13.55 -10.02 5.41
C ASP A 46 -14.04 -8.59 5.69
N TYR A 47 -14.50 -7.92 4.64
CA TYR A 47 -14.99 -6.54 4.73
C TYR A 47 -16.20 -6.39 5.67
N ALA A 48 -17.06 -7.42 5.78
CA ALA A 48 -18.23 -7.37 6.62
C ALA A 48 -17.85 -7.43 8.11
N ALA A 49 -17.01 -8.38 8.49
CA ALA A 49 -16.51 -8.49 9.86
C ALA A 49 -15.60 -7.30 10.23
N TRP A 50 -14.77 -6.83 9.30
CA TRP A 50 -13.94 -5.63 9.49
C TRP A 50 -14.78 -4.39 9.80
N GLY A 51 -15.83 -4.12 9.02
CA GLY A 51 -16.71 -2.96 9.23
C GLY A 51 -17.53 -3.01 10.53
N ALA A 52 -17.77 -4.21 11.07
CA ALA A 52 -18.45 -4.40 12.35
C ALA A 52 -17.51 -4.38 13.57
N ASP A 53 -16.19 -4.39 13.36
CA ASP A 53 -15.18 -4.40 14.40
C ASP A 53 -14.97 -3.00 14.98
N SER A 54 -14.98 -2.87 16.31
CA SER A 54 -14.77 -1.58 17.00
C SER A 54 -13.43 -0.92 16.71
N ASP A 55 -12.40 -1.71 16.39
CA ASP A 55 -11.08 -1.19 16.01
C ASP A 55 -11.12 -0.41 14.68
N HIS A 56 -12.14 -0.62 13.81
CA HIS A 56 -12.28 0.12 12.56
C HIS A 56 -12.44 1.63 12.78
N ALA A 57 -13.39 2.01 13.64
CA ALA A 57 -13.59 3.42 13.99
C ALA A 57 -12.36 4.01 14.69
N ALA A 58 -11.69 3.23 15.54
CA ALA A 58 -10.47 3.68 16.22
C ALA A 58 -9.30 3.90 15.23
N ALA A 59 -9.13 3.02 14.23
CA ALA A 59 -8.10 3.18 13.21
C ALA A 59 -8.34 4.42 12.34
N LEU A 60 -9.59 4.67 11.92
CA LEU A 60 -9.94 5.89 11.17
C LEU A 60 -9.71 7.16 12.00
N ALA A 61 -10.09 7.15 13.29
CA ALA A 61 -9.86 8.26 14.20
C ALA A 61 -8.35 8.54 14.41
N ALA A 62 -7.51 7.51 14.42
CA ALA A 62 -6.06 7.67 14.51
C ALA A 62 -5.50 8.43 13.30
N LEU A 63 -6.01 8.20 12.08
CA LEU A 63 -5.64 8.98 10.91
C LEU A 63 -6.19 10.42 10.97
N GLU A 64 -7.48 10.56 11.31
CA GLU A 64 -8.16 11.87 11.33
C GLU A 64 -7.52 12.84 12.30
N ASN A 65 -7.10 12.36 13.47
CA ASN A 65 -6.53 13.21 14.53
C ASN A 65 -5.01 13.40 14.42
N PHE A 66 -4.34 12.76 13.48
CA PHE A 66 -2.89 12.83 13.35
C PHE A 66 -2.44 13.87 12.33
N ASP A 67 -1.61 14.81 12.77
CA ASP A 67 -0.96 15.79 11.90
C ASP A 67 0.23 15.13 11.17
N ALA A 68 0.02 14.74 9.91
CA ALA A 68 1.06 14.13 9.08
C ALA A 68 2.26 15.06 8.81
N GLY A 69 2.14 16.37 9.04
CA GLY A 69 3.26 17.31 9.00
C GLY A 69 4.31 17.08 10.08
N LYS A 70 4.02 16.27 11.09
CA LYS A 70 4.96 15.87 12.14
C LYS A 70 5.88 14.71 11.76
N LEU A 71 5.61 14.03 10.66
CA LEU A 71 6.46 12.93 10.18
C LEU A 71 7.81 13.48 9.70
N ALA A 72 8.87 13.11 10.38
CA ALA A 72 10.18 13.74 10.21
C ALA A 72 11.06 13.02 9.16
N SER A 73 10.96 11.69 9.07
CA SER A 73 11.77 10.89 8.15
C SER A 73 10.98 10.44 6.92
N HIS A 74 11.72 10.11 5.87
CA HIS A 74 11.14 9.53 4.65
C HIS A 74 10.42 8.20 4.96
N GLN A 75 11.02 7.36 5.81
CA GLN A 75 10.45 6.07 6.21
C GLN A 75 9.15 6.23 6.98
N GLU A 76 9.09 7.20 7.93
CA GLU A 76 7.84 7.49 8.65
C GLU A 76 6.73 7.94 7.70
N GLN A 77 7.05 8.85 6.78
CA GLN A 77 6.08 9.35 5.79
C GLN A 77 5.59 8.22 4.88
N LEU A 78 6.49 7.41 4.35
CA LEU A 78 6.15 6.32 3.43
C LEU A 78 5.30 5.25 4.13
N ALA A 79 5.73 4.77 5.31
CA ALA A 79 4.98 3.78 6.09
C ALA A 79 3.58 4.30 6.47
N PHE A 80 3.49 5.54 6.96
CA PHE A 80 2.22 6.16 7.32
C PHE A 80 1.25 6.24 6.14
N TRP A 81 1.71 6.78 5.00
CA TRP A 81 0.82 6.99 3.86
C TRP A 81 0.43 5.69 3.14
N ILE A 82 1.26 4.65 3.16
CA ILE A 82 0.87 3.31 2.70
C ILE A 82 -0.24 2.74 3.59
N ASN A 83 -0.08 2.80 4.92
CA ASN A 83 -1.11 2.35 5.86
C ASN A 83 -2.41 3.14 5.72
N ALA A 84 -2.31 4.47 5.58
CA ALA A 84 -3.46 5.34 5.37
C ALA A 84 -4.21 5.00 4.07
N TYR A 85 -3.49 4.81 2.95
CA TYR A 85 -4.09 4.41 1.68
C TYR A 85 -4.84 3.08 1.82
N ASN A 86 -4.20 2.08 2.41
CA ASN A 86 -4.78 0.74 2.54
C ASN A 86 -6.04 0.74 3.44
N LEU A 87 -6.00 1.43 4.59
CA LEU A 87 -7.16 1.56 5.46
C LEU A 87 -8.31 2.30 4.75
N LEU A 88 -8.01 3.39 4.03
CA LEU A 88 -9.03 4.18 3.34
C LEU A 88 -9.59 3.45 2.11
N ALA A 89 -8.80 2.62 1.41
CA ALA A 89 -9.32 1.76 0.36
C ALA A 89 -10.33 0.73 0.91
N ILE A 90 -10.05 0.15 2.09
CA ILE A 90 -10.98 -0.74 2.79
C ILE A 90 -12.22 0.04 3.24
N GLN A 91 -12.06 1.25 3.79
CA GLN A 91 -13.17 2.13 4.17
C GLN A 91 -14.12 2.39 2.99
N VAL A 92 -13.59 2.70 1.81
CA VAL A 92 -14.41 2.89 0.60
C VAL A 92 -15.24 1.66 0.27
N VAL A 93 -14.66 0.45 0.33
CA VAL A 93 -15.40 -0.80 0.07
C VAL A 93 -16.52 -1.00 1.09
N ILE A 94 -16.27 -0.74 2.37
CA ILE A 94 -17.24 -0.91 3.45
C ILE A 94 -18.36 0.12 3.35
N GLU A 95 -18.02 1.40 3.23
CA GLU A 95 -18.96 2.51 3.23
C GLU A 95 -19.93 2.44 2.04
N HIS A 96 -19.41 2.15 0.85
CA HIS A 96 -20.21 2.01 -0.36
C HIS A 96 -20.81 0.61 -0.53
N ARG A 97 -20.54 -0.33 0.38
CA ARG A 97 -21.06 -1.72 0.36
C ARG A 97 -20.86 -2.39 -0.99
N THR A 98 -19.71 -2.14 -1.62
CA THR A 98 -19.40 -2.69 -2.95
C THR A 98 -19.35 -4.22 -2.88
N GLN A 99 -19.93 -4.90 -3.89
CA GLN A 99 -20.01 -6.36 -3.91
C GLN A 99 -19.12 -6.98 -4.99
N GLY A 100 -18.99 -6.33 -6.13
CA GLY A 100 -18.26 -6.85 -7.28
C GLY A 100 -16.84 -6.29 -7.38
N SER A 101 -16.70 -4.98 -7.24
CA SER A 101 -15.45 -4.25 -7.42
C SER A 101 -15.43 -2.98 -6.57
N ILE A 102 -14.26 -2.55 -6.11
CA ILE A 102 -14.12 -1.21 -5.51
C ILE A 102 -14.59 -0.10 -6.49
N ARG A 103 -14.46 -0.35 -7.80
CA ARG A 103 -14.88 0.59 -8.86
C ARG A 103 -16.37 0.91 -8.81
N ASP A 104 -17.17 0.02 -8.23
CA ASP A 104 -18.63 0.21 -8.10
C ASP A 104 -18.99 1.35 -7.11
N ALA A 105 -18.05 1.76 -6.25
CA ALA A 105 -18.19 2.93 -5.39
C ALA A 105 -18.08 4.25 -6.16
N GLY A 106 -17.49 4.24 -7.36
CA GLY A 106 -17.43 5.40 -8.24
C GLY A 106 -18.77 5.69 -8.93
N GLY A 107 -18.94 6.94 -9.37
CA GLY A 107 -20.09 7.36 -10.17
C GLY A 107 -19.79 7.29 -11.66
N LEU A 108 -20.81 7.59 -12.48
CA LEU A 108 -20.72 7.61 -13.94
C LEU A 108 -19.62 8.58 -14.45
N PHE A 109 -19.40 9.69 -13.74
CA PHE A 109 -18.44 10.73 -14.12
C PHE A 109 -17.26 10.88 -13.17
N THR A 110 -17.28 10.21 -12.01
CA THR A 110 -16.24 10.33 -11.00
C THR A 110 -15.70 8.95 -10.63
N PRO A 111 -14.48 8.61 -11.09
CA PRO A 111 -13.86 7.35 -10.71
C PRO A 111 -13.71 7.22 -9.17
N VAL A 112 -13.78 6.00 -8.66
CA VAL A 112 -13.64 5.70 -7.22
C VAL A 112 -12.40 6.32 -6.58
N TRP A 113 -11.31 6.43 -7.31
CA TRP A 113 -10.06 7.01 -6.80
C TRP A 113 -10.18 8.51 -6.45
N LYS A 114 -11.15 9.21 -7.04
CA LYS A 114 -11.37 10.66 -6.91
C LYS A 114 -12.54 11.05 -6.00
N ILE A 115 -13.26 10.08 -5.43
CA ILE A 115 -14.25 10.37 -4.38
C ILE A 115 -13.54 10.50 -3.03
N PRO A 116 -14.13 11.18 -2.04
CA PRO A 116 -13.63 11.18 -0.67
C PRO A 116 -13.50 9.77 -0.13
N ALA A 117 -12.32 9.43 0.39
CA ALA A 117 -12.05 8.11 0.97
C ALA A 117 -12.03 8.15 2.51
N GLY A 118 -11.85 9.33 3.09
CA GLY A 118 -11.79 9.57 4.53
C GLY A 118 -11.03 10.84 4.86
N ARG A 119 -10.54 10.92 6.11
CA ARG A 119 -9.87 12.12 6.62
C ARG A 119 -8.49 11.78 7.20
N VAL A 120 -7.51 12.65 6.96
CA VAL A 120 -6.18 12.60 7.56
C VAL A 120 -5.83 14.00 8.08
N GLY A 121 -5.50 14.10 9.36
CA GLY A 121 -5.19 15.40 9.99
C GLY A 121 -6.35 16.40 9.87
N GLY A 122 -7.60 15.93 10.02
CA GLY A 122 -8.80 16.73 9.89
C GLY A 122 -9.15 17.17 8.45
N ARG A 123 -8.38 16.75 7.44
CA ARG A 123 -8.61 17.10 6.03
C ARG A 123 -9.12 15.89 5.25
N GLU A 124 -10.14 16.10 4.44
CA GLU A 124 -10.64 15.10 3.51
C GLU A 124 -9.61 14.78 2.44
N VAL A 125 -9.44 13.48 2.15
CA VAL A 125 -8.50 12.99 1.15
C VAL A 125 -9.16 11.95 0.24
N THR A 126 -8.65 11.83 -0.98
CA THR A 126 -8.99 10.78 -1.94
C THR A 126 -7.82 9.82 -2.10
N LEU A 127 -8.08 8.59 -2.57
CA LEU A 127 -7.02 7.64 -2.89
C LEU A 127 -6.07 8.18 -3.96
N ASP A 128 -6.61 8.86 -4.99
CA ASP A 128 -5.84 9.53 -6.04
C ASP A 128 -4.85 10.58 -5.48
N GLN A 129 -5.28 11.36 -4.48
CA GLN A 129 -4.41 12.34 -3.85
C GLN A 129 -3.26 11.68 -3.08
N ILE A 130 -3.55 10.62 -2.32
CA ILE A 130 -2.51 9.91 -1.55
C ILE A 130 -1.51 9.26 -2.51
N GLU A 131 -1.99 8.55 -3.53
CA GLU A 131 -1.12 7.85 -4.47
C GLU A 131 -0.32 8.82 -5.34
N HIS A 132 -0.99 9.73 -6.06
CA HIS A 132 -0.34 10.53 -7.10
C HIS A 132 0.33 11.81 -6.60
N ARG A 133 -0.09 12.38 -5.45
CA ARG A 133 0.48 13.63 -4.95
C ARG A 133 1.38 13.45 -3.74
N ILE A 134 1.33 12.28 -3.09
CA ILE A 134 2.13 12.03 -1.89
C ILE A 134 3.08 10.86 -2.13
N LEU A 135 2.59 9.64 -2.35
CA LEU A 135 3.42 8.44 -2.40
C LEU A 135 4.32 8.39 -3.64
N ARG A 136 3.79 8.58 -4.85
CA ARG A 136 4.58 8.54 -6.10
C ARG A 136 5.71 9.57 -6.13
N PRO A 137 5.51 10.84 -5.70
CA PRO A 137 6.61 11.81 -5.61
C PRO A 137 7.72 11.44 -4.62
N MET A 138 7.50 10.48 -3.73
CA MET A 138 8.54 9.97 -2.81
C MET A 138 9.57 9.09 -3.52
N GLY A 139 9.28 8.63 -4.75
CA GLY A 139 10.26 8.03 -5.66
C GLY A 139 10.61 6.57 -5.38
N ASP A 140 9.86 5.85 -4.55
CA ASP A 140 10.05 4.42 -4.32
C ASP A 140 9.02 3.60 -5.12
N PRO A 141 9.41 2.91 -6.21
CA PRO A 141 8.46 2.15 -7.03
C PRO A 141 7.84 0.95 -6.30
N ARG A 142 8.39 0.52 -5.16
CA ARG A 142 7.82 -0.57 -4.35
C ARG A 142 6.48 -0.22 -3.75
N ILE A 143 6.10 1.07 -3.70
CA ILE A 143 4.75 1.49 -3.27
C ILE A 143 3.67 0.77 -4.07
N HIS A 144 3.91 0.55 -5.37
CA HIS A 144 2.95 -0.14 -6.25
C HIS A 144 2.74 -1.62 -5.90
N MET A 145 3.60 -2.18 -5.05
CA MET A 145 3.44 -3.53 -4.49
C MET A 145 2.84 -3.48 -3.08
N ALA A 146 2.76 -2.30 -2.45
CA ALA A 146 2.37 -2.10 -1.06
C ALA A 146 0.96 -1.50 -0.90
N ILE A 147 0.52 -0.62 -1.81
CA ILE A 147 -0.84 -0.06 -1.80
C ILE A 147 -1.80 -0.99 -2.51
N VAL A 148 -3.01 -1.17 -1.94
CA VAL A 148 -3.95 -2.20 -2.37
C VAL A 148 -5.28 -1.59 -2.80
N CYS A 149 -5.66 -1.85 -4.04
CA CYS A 149 -6.92 -1.40 -4.63
C CYS A 149 -8.09 -2.39 -4.43
N ALA A 150 -8.01 -3.26 -3.45
CA ALA A 150 -9.05 -4.23 -3.09
C ALA A 150 -9.44 -5.22 -4.22
N SER A 151 -8.62 -5.41 -5.26
CA SER A 151 -8.94 -6.31 -6.37
C SER A 151 -8.08 -7.57 -6.39
N VAL A 152 -8.56 -8.62 -7.08
CA VAL A 152 -7.86 -9.91 -7.23
C VAL A 152 -6.48 -9.74 -7.85
N SER A 153 -6.34 -8.88 -8.87
CA SER A 153 -5.05 -8.64 -9.54
C SER A 153 -4.14 -7.66 -8.81
N CYS A 154 -4.61 -7.04 -7.72
CA CYS A 154 -3.78 -6.18 -6.89
C CYS A 154 -2.68 -6.96 -6.15
N PRO A 155 -1.61 -6.31 -5.71
CA PRO A 155 -0.75 -6.86 -4.66
C PRO A 155 -1.56 -7.26 -3.42
N ASP A 156 -1.03 -8.20 -2.66
CA ASP A 156 -1.72 -8.68 -1.47
C ASP A 156 -1.67 -7.66 -0.33
N LEU A 157 -2.82 -7.42 0.30
CA LEU A 157 -2.84 -6.69 1.56
C LEU A 157 -2.06 -7.50 2.62
N ARG A 158 -1.03 -6.90 3.21
CA ARG A 158 -0.28 -7.53 4.30
C ARG A 158 -1.17 -7.72 5.52
N PRO A 159 -1.01 -8.80 6.29
CA PRO A 159 -1.75 -9.02 7.54
C PRO A 159 -1.18 -8.20 8.72
N GLU A 160 -0.33 -7.22 8.46
CA GLU A 160 0.33 -6.34 9.44
C GLU A 160 0.51 -4.93 8.86
N ILE A 161 0.69 -3.92 9.71
CA ILE A 161 1.01 -2.57 9.28
C ILE A 161 2.45 -2.44 8.79
N TYR A 162 2.69 -1.45 7.91
CA TYR A 162 4.05 -0.99 7.60
C TYR A 162 4.58 -0.13 8.75
N VAL A 163 5.80 -0.43 9.20
CA VAL A 163 6.46 0.31 10.28
C VAL A 163 7.81 0.85 9.79
N PRO A 164 8.20 2.07 10.16
CA PRO A 164 9.41 2.72 9.65
C PRO A 164 10.68 1.88 9.82
N GLU A 165 10.81 1.20 10.97
CA GLU A 165 12.00 0.42 11.33
C GLU A 165 12.17 -0.84 10.49
N GLN A 166 11.09 -1.35 9.89
CA GLN A 166 11.07 -2.57 9.06
C GLN A 166 10.69 -2.29 7.61
N LEU A 167 10.47 -1.01 7.26
CA LEU A 167 9.86 -0.62 5.99
C LEU A 167 10.60 -1.19 4.78
N GLU A 168 11.92 -1.11 4.76
CA GLU A 168 12.74 -1.62 3.65
C GLU A 168 12.53 -3.13 3.45
N GLN A 169 12.54 -3.87 4.55
CA GLN A 169 12.30 -5.31 4.50
C GLN A 169 10.86 -5.63 4.08
N GLN A 170 9.87 -4.91 4.61
CA GLN A 170 8.45 -5.11 4.28
C GLN A 170 8.17 -4.82 2.80
N LEU A 171 8.76 -3.77 2.25
CA LEU A 171 8.61 -3.40 0.84
C LEU A 171 9.30 -4.41 -0.10
N ASP A 172 10.50 -4.87 0.26
CA ASP A 172 11.21 -5.88 -0.52
C ASP A 172 10.48 -7.23 -0.50
N ASP A 173 10.00 -7.66 0.67
CA ASP A 173 9.19 -8.88 0.83
C ASP A 173 7.89 -8.79 0.02
N GLN A 174 7.22 -7.65 0.04
CA GLN A 174 6.00 -7.44 -0.71
C GLN A 174 6.23 -7.49 -2.23
N ALA A 175 7.34 -6.91 -2.71
CA ALA A 175 7.73 -6.98 -4.11
C ALA A 175 8.05 -8.43 -4.54
N GLN A 176 8.77 -9.18 -3.72
CA GLN A 176 9.07 -10.59 -3.95
C GLN A 176 7.79 -11.44 -3.98
N THR A 177 6.92 -11.28 -2.98
CA THR A 177 5.65 -12.01 -2.87
C THR A 177 4.77 -11.77 -4.09
N PHE A 178 4.61 -10.51 -4.51
CA PHE A 178 3.82 -10.18 -5.68
C PHE A 178 4.38 -10.79 -6.97
N LEU A 179 5.69 -10.65 -7.20
CA LEU A 179 6.34 -11.16 -8.40
C LEU A 179 6.45 -12.69 -8.42
N ALA A 180 6.43 -13.34 -7.27
CA ALA A 180 6.38 -14.80 -7.20
C ALA A 180 5.03 -15.39 -7.65
N ASN A 181 3.96 -14.57 -7.73
CA ASN A 181 2.64 -15.04 -8.14
C ASN A 181 2.52 -15.11 -9.67
N PRO A 182 2.46 -16.32 -10.29
CA PRO A 182 2.45 -16.46 -11.74
C PRO A 182 1.11 -16.07 -12.40
N LYS A 183 0.09 -15.78 -11.60
CA LYS A 183 -1.25 -15.42 -12.10
C LYS A 183 -1.52 -13.91 -12.12
N LYS A 184 -0.77 -13.13 -11.33
CA LYS A 184 -0.95 -11.67 -11.26
C LYS A 184 0.34 -10.85 -11.25
N GLY A 185 1.47 -11.42 -10.84
CA GLY A 185 2.77 -10.75 -10.80
C GLY A 185 3.54 -10.88 -12.10
N VAL A 186 4.21 -12.02 -12.29
CA VAL A 186 5.00 -12.29 -13.49
C VAL A 186 5.01 -13.78 -13.86
N VAL A 187 4.97 -14.07 -15.16
CA VAL A 187 5.13 -15.43 -15.70
C VAL A 187 6.06 -15.41 -16.91
N GLY A 188 6.77 -16.51 -17.15
CA GLY A 188 7.72 -16.70 -18.25
C GLY A 188 9.18 -16.67 -17.76
N ASP A 189 10.12 -16.95 -18.65
CA ASP A 189 11.57 -16.88 -18.43
C ASP A 189 12.22 -16.22 -19.66
N GLY A 190 13.06 -15.25 -19.43
CA GLY A 190 13.62 -14.38 -20.47
C GLY A 190 12.58 -13.40 -21.03
N ASN A 191 11.57 -13.91 -21.70
CA ASN A 191 10.40 -13.16 -22.15
C ASN A 191 9.27 -13.35 -21.14
N VAL A 192 8.71 -12.26 -20.62
CA VAL A 192 7.76 -12.30 -19.51
C VAL A 192 6.46 -11.59 -19.83
N ARG A 193 5.36 -12.07 -19.24
CA ARG A 193 4.12 -11.31 -19.07
C ARG A 193 4.07 -10.80 -17.65
N LEU A 194 3.67 -9.54 -17.51
CA LEU A 194 3.67 -8.81 -16.24
C LEU A 194 2.27 -8.37 -15.84
N SER A 195 2.12 -8.01 -14.58
CA SER A 195 0.97 -7.23 -14.12
C SER A 195 0.80 -5.94 -14.92
N ARG A 196 -0.46 -5.51 -15.12
CA ARG A 196 -0.77 -4.19 -15.69
C ARG A 196 -0.20 -3.03 -14.89
N ILE A 197 0.11 -3.21 -13.63
CA ILE A 197 0.74 -2.20 -12.79
C ILE A 197 2.03 -1.69 -13.43
N PHE A 198 2.83 -2.57 -14.01
CA PHE A 198 4.07 -2.22 -14.72
C PHE A 198 3.87 -1.46 -16.04
N ASP A 199 2.67 -1.53 -16.63
CA ASP A 199 2.27 -0.76 -17.80
C ASP A 199 1.78 0.64 -17.38
N TRP A 200 0.91 0.67 -16.37
CA TRP A 200 0.30 1.93 -15.91
C TRP A 200 1.28 2.88 -15.23
N PHE A 201 2.28 2.34 -14.58
CA PHE A 201 3.25 3.08 -13.77
C PHE A 201 4.70 2.90 -14.28
N GLU A 202 4.88 2.59 -15.57
CA GLU A 202 6.21 2.32 -16.16
C GLU A 202 7.23 3.40 -15.82
N ASP A 203 6.81 4.67 -15.83
CA ASP A 203 7.69 5.81 -15.55
C ASP A 203 8.23 5.81 -14.11
N ASP A 204 7.46 5.34 -13.15
CA ASP A 204 7.88 5.29 -11.74
C ASP A 204 8.99 4.25 -11.51
N PHE A 205 9.08 3.26 -12.39
CA PHE A 205 10.16 2.27 -12.40
C PHE A 205 11.39 2.73 -13.19
N GLY A 206 11.35 3.92 -13.80
CA GLY A 206 12.43 4.41 -14.70
C GLY A 206 12.31 3.92 -16.13
N GLY A 207 11.08 3.73 -16.61
CA GLY A 207 10.76 3.25 -17.94
C GLY A 207 10.93 1.74 -18.08
N ARG A 208 10.82 1.25 -19.32
CA ARG A 208 10.88 -0.20 -19.65
C ARG A 208 12.13 -0.89 -19.10
N ALA A 209 13.28 -0.24 -19.17
CA ALA A 209 14.53 -0.80 -18.66
C ALA A 209 14.51 -0.96 -17.13
N GLY A 210 13.94 0.02 -16.44
CA GLY A 210 13.78 -0.02 -14.99
C GLY A 210 12.78 -1.09 -14.56
N VAL A 211 11.68 -1.30 -15.29
CA VAL A 211 10.74 -2.42 -15.05
C VAL A 211 11.45 -3.77 -15.15
N LEU A 212 12.25 -3.99 -16.20
CA LEU A 212 13.00 -5.24 -16.35
C LEU A 212 14.01 -5.45 -15.21
N ALA A 213 14.72 -4.38 -14.81
CA ALA A 213 15.67 -4.43 -13.70
C ALA A 213 14.95 -4.73 -12.36
N PHE A 214 13.80 -4.11 -12.10
CA PHE A 214 12.99 -4.37 -10.91
C PHE A 214 12.52 -5.83 -10.85
N VAL A 215 11.97 -6.35 -11.94
CA VAL A 215 11.52 -7.74 -12.01
C VAL A 215 12.70 -8.71 -11.81
N ALA A 216 13.84 -8.47 -12.45
CA ALA A 216 15.04 -9.29 -12.29
C ALA A 216 15.56 -9.27 -10.84
N ARG A 217 15.53 -8.11 -10.19
CA ARG A 217 15.97 -7.94 -8.80
C ARG A 217 15.13 -8.79 -7.83
N TYR A 218 13.80 -8.71 -7.91
CA TYR A 218 12.92 -9.28 -6.90
C TYR A 218 12.46 -10.71 -7.21
N ARG A 219 12.35 -11.07 -8.48
CA ARG A 219 12.01 -12.44 -8.88
C ARG A 219 13.25 -13.32 -9.06
N GLY A 220 14.38 -12.73 -9.40
CA GLY A 220 15.55 -13.42 -9.93
C GLY A 220 15.38 -13.84 -11.40
N GLY A 221 16.40 -14.46 -11.95
CA GLY A 221 16.40 -14.95 -13.34
C GLY A 221 16.84 -13.91 -14.38
N ASN A 222 16.83 -14.33 -15.64
CA ASN A 222 17.27 -13.48 -16.76
C ASN A 222 16.04 -12.89 -17.48
N VAL A 223 15.55 -11.75 -17.00
CA VAL A 223 14.41 -11.05 -17.61
C VAL A 223 14.91 -10.15 -18.73
N ARG A 224 14.51 -10.40 -19.96
CA ARG A 224 15.03 -9.71 -21.15
C ARG A 224 14.03 -8.83 -21.86
N ARG A 225 12.75 -9.27 -21.90
CA ARG A 225 11.71 -8.58 -22.64
C ARG A 225 10.34 -8.79 -22.01
N VAL A 226 9.52 -7.74 -22.03
CA VAL A 226 8.09 -7.86 -21.72
C VAL A 226 7.36 -8.20 -23.01
N ASP A 227 6.69 -9.36 -23.04
CA ASP A 227 5.89 -9.85 -24.17
C ASP A 227 4.42 -9.46 -24.04
N GLY A 228 4.00 -8.89 -22.92
CA GLY A 228 2.65 -8.43 -22.68
C GLY A 228 2.30 -8.35 -21.21
N TYR A 229 1.03 -8.06 -20.96
CA TYR A 229 0.48 -7.89 -19.63
C TYR A 229 -0.68 -8.85 -19.39
N PHE A 230 -0.93 -9.19 -18.11
CA PHE A 230 -2.15 -9.91 -17.74
C PHE A 230 -3.37 -9.03 -17.94
N ASP A 231 -4.53 -9.64 -18.17
CA ASP A 231 -5.80 -8.98 -17.97
C ASP A 231 -5.96 -8.70 -16.46
N TYR A 232 -6.46 -7.50 -16.14
CA TYR A 232 -6.59 -7.10 -14.75
C TYR A 232 -7.97 -7.46 -14.20
N ASP A 233 -8.01 -8.40 -13.26
CA ASP A 233 -9.23 -8.82 -12.58
C ASP A 233 -9.57 -7.82 -11.46
N TRP A 234 -10.62 -7.04 -11.68
CA TRP A 234 -11.13 -6.02 -10.76
C TRP A 234 -12.11 -6.57 -9.71
N ALA A 235 -12.42 -7.87 -9.73
CA ALA A 235 -13.24 -8.47 -8.69
C ALA A 235 -12.62 -8.23 -7.31
N LEU A 236 -13.47 -8.00 -6.29
CA LEU A 236 -13.00 -7.77 -4.92
C LEU A 236 -12.26 -9.00 -4.38
N ASN A 237 -11.17 -8.75 -3.66
CA ASN A 237 -10.41 -9.76 -2.90
C ASN A 237 -11.12 -10.16 -1.60
N ARG A 238 -12.45 -10.33 -1.64
CA ARG A 238 -13.31 -10.61 -0.47
C ARG A 238 -13.27 -12.09 -0.06
N GLN A 239 -13.51 -12.34 1.24
CA GLN A 239 -13.75 -13.69 1.77
C GLN A 239 -15.13 -14.20 1.38
#